data_b37e41a7e4d3169257c154c923abdb8d
#
_entry.id   b37e41a7e4d3169257c154c923abdb8d
#
_cell.length_a   1.000
_cell.length_b   1.000
_cell.length_c   1.000
_cell.angle_alpha   90.00
_cell.angle_beta   90.00
_cell.angle_gamma   90.00
#
_symmetry.space_group_name_H-M   'P 1'
#
loop_
_entity.id
_entity.type
_entity.pdbx_description
1 polymer ?
#
loop_
_entity_poly.entity_id
_entity_poly.type
_entity_poly.pdbx_seq_one_letter_code
_entity_poly.pdbx_strand_id
1 'polypeptide(L)'
;DWLDDEGQAGCYWPDAAIDYGFFKGTAADFVPVVMQVERSTGRRWHLLTSLAVKLTSATTAEGECYGVALGFRREDADAPYTGTMYGGRYLDTYEKRGEEWRISSRRYIMDWTMPMPDQPDASPRADFPLPMLDLTQSGHPDYRRI
;
A
#
# COMPACT_ATOMS: atom_id res chain seq x y z
N ASP A 1 -3.34 -1.52 3.67
CA ASP A 1 -4.03 -2.81 3.77
C ASP A 1 -5.47 -2.67 4.29
N TRP A 2 -5.73 -1.77 5.22
CA TRP A 2 -7.03 -1.60 5.89
C TRP A 2 -8.08 -0.81 5.10
N LEU A 3 -7.80 -0.38 3.89
CA LEU A 3 -8.71 0.42 3.04
C LEU A 3 -9.21 1.70 3.74
N ASP A 4 -8.31 2.38 4.43
CA ASP A 4 -8.57 3.67 5.06
C ASP A 4 -8.27 4.80 4.08
N ASP A 5 -9.30 5.31 3.40
CA ASP A 5 -9.18 6.39 2.41
C ASP A 5 -8.63 7.68 3.03
N GLU A 6 -9.13 8.04 4.21
CA GLU A 6 -8.67 9.27 4.90
C GLU A 6 -7.22 9.14 5.37
N GLY A 7 -6.85 7.98 5.93
CA GLY A 7 -5.48 7.69 6.32
C GLY A 7 -4.54 7.72 5.13
N GLN A 8 -4.94 7.11 4.01
CA GLN A 8 -4.16 7.15 2.78
C GLN A 8 -4.01 8.58 2.24
N ALA A 9 -5.09 9.35 2.19
CA ALA A 9 -5.05 10.76 1.78
C ALA A 9 -4.19 11.62 2.72
N GLY A 10 -4.25 11.35 4.02
CA GLY A 10 -3.48 12.05 5.04
C GLY A 10 -1.96 11.90 4.94
N CYS A 11 -1.47 10.85 4.24
CA CYS A 11 -0.04 10.66 3.99
C CYS A 11 0.55 11.68 3.01
N TYR A 12 -0.26 12.33 2.20
CA TYR A 12 0.17 13.22 1.12
C TYR A 12 -0.33 14.64 1.32
N TRP A 13 0.41 15.62 0.82
CA TRP A 13 -0.18 16.89 0.46
C TRP A 13 -1.07 16.69 -0.77
N PRO A 14 -2.27 17.31 -0.84
CA PRO A 14 -3.20 17.08 -1.97
C PRO A 14 -2.59 17.37 -3.35
N ASP A 15 -1.68 18.34 -3.40
CA ASP A 15 -0.93 18.75 -4.59
C ASP A 15 0.38 17.96 -4.82
N ALA A 16 0.66 16.96 -3.99
CA ALA A 16 1.86 16.13 -4.14
C ALA A 16 1.94 15.48 -5.52
N ALA A 17 3.12 15.53 -6.14
CA ALA A 17 3.35 14.93 -7.44
C ALA A 17 3.52 13.41 -7.31
N ILE A 18 2.70 12.64 -8.01
CA ILE A 18 2.69 11.17 -7.97
C ILE A 18 3.08 10.59 -9.32
N ASP A 19 4.02 9.65 -9.32
CA ASP A 19 4.43 8.85 -10.50
C ASP A 19 4.52 7.36 -10.11
N TYR A 20 3.54 6.59 -10.51
CA TYR A 20 3.52 5.12 -10.37
C TYR A 20 3.65 4.41 -11.73
N GLY A 21 4.03 5.11 -12.78
CA GLY A 21 4.06 4.55 -14.12
C GLY A 21 2.67 4.41 -14.75
N PHE A 22 1.78 3.65 -14.14
CA PHE A 22 0.38 3.55 -14.60
C PHE A 22 -0.46 4.80 -14.26
N PHE A 23 0.01 5.64 -13.37
CA PHE A 23 -0.62 6.89 -12.98
C PHE A 23 0.44 7.99 -12.82
N LYS A 24 0.14 9.17 -13.35
CA LYS A 24 0.90 10.40 -13.12
C LYS A 24 -0.07 11.55 -12.89
N GLY A 25 0.12 12.30 -11.83
CA GLY A 25 -0.78 13.39 -11.47
C GLY A 25 -0.57 13.85 -10.05
N THR A 26 -1.64 14.38 -9.43
CA THR A 26 -1.64 14.82 -8.04
C THR A 26 -2.05 13.70 -7.09
N ALA A 27 -1.71 13.82 -5.82
CA ALA A 27 -2.18 12.88 -4.80
C ALA A 27 -3.70 12.93 -4.64
N ALA A 28 -4.32 14.10 -4.80
CA ALA A 28 -5.78 14.23 -4.75
C ALA A 28 -6.47 13.36 -5.82
N ASP A 29 -5.89 13.26 -7.00
CA ASP A 29 -6.42 12.42 -8.09
C ASP A 29 -5.99 10.95 -7.94
N PHE A 30 -4.81 10.70 -7.38
CA PHE A 30 -4.24 9.35 -7.23
C PHE A 30 -4.96 8.51 -6.18
N VAL A 31 -5.25 9.08 -5.00
CA VAL A 31 -5.80 8.33 -3.87
C VAL A 31 -7.09 7.60 -4.24
N PRO A 32 -8.09 8.20 -4.89
CA PRO A 32 -9.28 7.46 -5.32
C PRO A 32 -8.96 6.29 -6.26
N VAL A 33 -8.01 6.48 -7.17
CA VAL A 33 -7.62 5.44 -8.16
C VAL A 33 -6.95 4.26 -7.45
N VAL A 34 -5.94 4.52 -6.62
CA VAL A 34 -5.22 3.43 -5.93
C VAL A 34 -6.13 2.70 -4.95
N MET A 35 -7.00 3.41 -4.24
CA MET A 35 -7.94 2.77 -3.31
C MET A 35 -8.97 1.90 -4.03
N GLN A 36 -9.36 2.25 -5.25
CA GLN A 36 -10.19 1.37 -6.08
C GLN A 36 -9.44 0.11 -6.52
N VAL A 37 -8.18 0.24 -6.92
CA VAL A 37 -7.30 -0.91 -7.24
C VAL A 37 -7.16 -1.83 -6.03
N GLU A 38 -6.91 -1.26 -4.86
CA GLU A 38 -6.79 -2.03 -3.62
C GLU A 38 -8.08 -2.77 -3.25
N ARG A 39 -9.24 -2.15 -3.43
CA ARG A 39 -10.55 -2.80 -3.21
C ARG A 39 -10.82 -3.94 -4.17
N SER A 40 -10.26 -3.91 -5.38
CA SER A 40 -10.39 -5.00 -6.35
C SER A 40 -9.53 -6.22 -6.02
N THR A 41 -8.63 -6.10 -5.03
CA THR A 41 -7.76 -7.17 -4.58
C THR A 41 -8.36 -7.80 -3.33
N GLY A 42 -8.68 -9.08 -3.38
CA GLY A 42 -9.36 -9.77 -2.28
C GLY A 42 -8.53 -9.83 -1.00
N ARG A 43 -7.26 -10.21 -1.13
CA ARG A 43 -6.29 -10.19 -0.03
C ARG A 43 -5.08 -9.38 -0.45
N ARG A 44 -4.56 -8.58 0.47
CA ARG A 44 -3.39 -7.72 0.22
C ARG A 44 -2.53 -7.62 1.46
N TRP A 45 -1.26 -7.44 1.25
CA TRP A 45 -0.31 -7.20 2.32
C TRP A 45 0.86 -6.37 1.83
N HIS A 46 1.23 -5.34 2.58
CA HIS A 46 2.38 -4.50 2.29
C HIS A 46 3.37 -4.59 3.45
N LEU A 47 4.61 -4.90 3.10
CA LEU A 47 5.74 -4.88 4.01
C LEU A 47 6.69 -3.78 3.56
N LEU A 48 6.84 -2.75 4.40
CA LEU A 48 7.80 -1.66 4.16
C LEU A 48 9.05 -1.91 4.99
N THR A 49 10.21 -1.77 4.34
CA THR A 49 11.52 -2.03 4.96
C THR A 49 12.55 -1.01 4.50
N SER A 50 13.72 -1.02 5.15
CA SER A 50 14.90 -0.27 4.70
C SER A 50 14.60 1.20 4.38
N LEU A 51 13.93 1.88 5.30
CA LEU A 51 13.63 3.30 5.17
C LEU A 51 14.87 4.13 5.47
N ALA A 52 15.26 4.98 4.52
CA ALA A 52 16.27 6.01 4.68
C ALA A 52 15.62 7.39 4.45
N VAL A 53 15.85 8.32 5.39
CA VAL A 53 15.33 9.70 5.27
C VAL A 53 16.45 10.67 5.60
N LYS A 54 16.57 11.72 4.78
CA LYS A 54 17.52 12.80 4.95
C LYS A 54 16.79 14.16 4.93
N LEU A 55 16.94 14.92 6.00
CA LEU A 55 16.50 16.31 5.99
C LEU A 55 17.37 17.12 5.03
N THR A 56 16.74 17.83 4.11
CA THR A 56 17.39 18.73 3.15
C THR A 56 17.29 20.19 3.59
N SER A 57 16.31 20.50 4.46
CA SER A 57 16.14 21.79 5.13
C SER A 57 15.34 21.62 6.44
N ALA A 58 14.97 22.73 7.09
CA ALA A 58 14.08 22.70 8.24
C ALA A 58 12.64 22.24 7.90
N THR A 59 12.27 22.28 6.62
CA THR A 59 10.90 22.00 6.15
C THR A 59 10.85 21.02 4.98
N THR A 60 11.99 20.46 4.56
CA THR A 60 12.04 19.50 3.45
C THR A 60 12.92 18.30 3.78
N ALA A 61 12.54 17.14 3.26
CA ALA A 61 13.31 15.91 3.36
C ALA A 61 13.18 15.08 2.09
N GLU A 62 14.15 14.20 1.87
CA GLU A 62 14.13 13.16 0.85
C GLU A 62 14.16 11.80 1.53
N GLY A 63 13.50 10.80 0.95
CA GLY A 63 13.52 9.45 1.47
C GLY A 63 13.43 8.39 0.39
N GLU A 64 13.98 7.23 0.73
CA GLU A 64 13.84 6.00 -0.03
C GLU A 64 13.35 4.90 0.90
N CYS A 65 12.32 4.18 0.46
CA CYS A 65 11.75 3.07 1.21
C CYS A 65 11.56 1.87 0.29
N TYR A 66 12.10 0.72 0.68
CA TYR A 66 11.85 -0.54 -0.01
C TYR A 66 10.54 -1.15 0.47
N GLY A 67 9.81 -1.77 -0.44
CA GLY A 67 8.56 -2.44 -0.13
C GLY A 67 8.34 -3.72 -0.89
N VAL A 68 7.66 -4.64 -0.24
CA VAL A 68 7.10 -5.83 -0.87
C VAL A 68 5.59 -5.77 -0.69
N ALA A 69 4.86 -5.88 -1.77
CA ALA A 69 3.41 -5.99 -1.78
C ALA A 69 2.98 -7.36 -2.27
N LEU A 70 1.96 -7.92 -1.66
CA LEU A 70 1.30 -9.14 -2.10
C LEU A 70 -0.15 -8.81 -2.40
N GLY A 71 -0.62 -9.22 -3.58
CA GLY A 71 -2.01 -9.09 -3.97
C GLY A 71 -2.55 -10.44 -4.42
N PHE A 72 -3.68 -10.85 -3.89
CA PHE A 72 -4.37 -12.08 -4.25
C PHE A 72 -5.75 -11.76 -4.79
N ARG A 73 -6.09 -12.36 -5.93
CA ARG A 73 -7.37 -12.21 -6.60
C ARG A 73 -7.94 -13.59 -6.90
N ARG A 74 -9.25 -13.68 -7.01
CA ARG A 74 -9.94 -14.83 -7.55
C ARG A 74 -11.01 -14.36 -8.54
N GLU A 75 -11.28 -15.17 -9.56
CA GLU A 75 -12.25 -14.83 -10.60
C GLU A 75 -13.69 -14.90 -10.07
N ASP A 76 -13.95 -15.89 -9.22
CA ASP A 76 -15.22 -16.08 -8.55
C ASP A 76 -15.04 -16.68 -7.13
N ALA A 77 -16.14 -16.90 -6.42
CA ALA A 77 -16.10 -17.35 -5.03
C ALA A 77 -15.48 -18.74 -4.86
N ASP A 78 -15.57 -19.60 -5.87
CA ASP A 78 -15.11 -21.00 -5.82
C ASP A 78 -13.74 -21.17 -6.49
N ALA A 79 -13.26 -20.15 -7.22
CA ALA A 79 -11.96 -20.19 -7.89
C ALA A 79 -10.80 -20.11 -6.87
N PRO A 80 -9.66 -20.76 -7.14
CA PRO A 80 -8.47 -20.60 -6.33
C PRO A 80 -7.96 -19.15 -6.43
N TYR A 81 -7.32 -18.68 -5.35
CA TYR A 81 -6.65 -17.38 -5.38
C TYR A 81 -5.39 -17.47 -6.26
N THR A 82 -5.26 -16.54 -7.20
CA THR A 82 -4.02 -16.27 -7.90
C THR A 82 -3.35 -15.06 -7.26
N GLY A 83 -2.05 -15.15 -7.03
CA GLY A 83 -1.30 -14.11 -6.35
C GLY A 83 -0.14 -13.58 -7.16
N THR A 84 0.26 -12.36 -6.86
CA THR A 84 1.50 -11.77 -7.34
C THR A 84 2.20 -11.06 -6.20
N MET A 85 3.49 -11.29 -6.08
CA MET A 85 4.37 -10.53 -5.22
C MET A 85 5.09 -9.46 -6.04
N TYR A 86 5.11 -8.26 -5.54
CA TYR A 86 5.74 -7.09 -6.14
C TYR A 86 6.83 -6.58 -5.21
N GLY A 87 8.04 -6.42 -5.71
CA GLY A 87 9.12 -5.78 -4.97
C GLY A 87 9.51 -4.48 -5.64
N GLY A 88 9.67 -3.44 -4.87
CA GLY A 88 10.02 -2.14 -5.40
C GLY A 88 10.40 -1.15 -4.33
N ARG A 89 10.48 0.10 -4.74
CA ARG A 89 10.89 1.19 -3.86
C ARG A 89 10.09 2.46 -4.13
N TYR A 90 9.91 3.22 -3.08
CA TYR A 90 9.38 4.57 -3.11
C TYR A 90 10.54 5.55 -3.00
N LEU A 91 10.62 6.49 -3.94
CA LEU A 91 11.47 7.67 -3.87
C LEU A 91 10.57 8.85 -3.53
N ASP A 92 10.70 9.33 -2.31
CA ASP A 92 9.80 10.34 -1.75
C ASP A 92 10.52 11.66 -1.49
N THR A 93 9.79 12.75 -1.66
CA THR A 93 10.12 14.00 -1.01
C THR A 93 9.02 14.35 0.00
N TYR A 94 9.42 14.96 1.09
CA TYR A 94 8.53 15.36 2.16
C TYR A 94 8.63 16.87 2.37
N GLU A 95 7.50 17.47 2.69
CA GLU A 95 7.43 18.88 3.10
C GLU A 95 6.72 19.01 4.43
N LYS A 96 7.26 19.91 5.25
CA LYS A 96 6.58 20.41 6.43
C LYS A 96 5.82 21.70 6.08
N ARG A 97 4.49 21.63 6.20
CA ARG A 97 3.61 22.81 6.03
C ARG A 97 2.89 23.07 7.36
N GLY A 98 3.19 24.19 8.00
CA GLY A 98 2.81 24.40 9.39
C GLY A 98 3.56 23.43 10.30
N GLU A 99 2.84 22.64 11.09
CA GLU A 99 3.45 21.64 11.98
C GLU A 99 3.41 20.21 11.41
N GLU A 100 2.85 20.01 10.24
CA GLU A 100 2.65 18.68 9.65
C GLU A 100 3.67 18.36 8.57
N TRP A 101 4.22 17.15 8.62
CA TRP A 101 5.02 16.57 7.56
C TRP A 101 4.16 15.61 6.73
N ARG A 102 4.17 15.78 5.41
CA ARG A 102 3.54 14.84 4.48
C ARG A 102 4.40 14.67 3.23
N ILE A 103 4.11 13.64 2.46
CA ILE A 103 4.73 13.41 1.16
C ILE A 103 4.32 14.53 0.21
N SER A 104 5.30 15.21 -0.38
CA SER A 104 5.12 16.25 -1.42
C SER A 104 5.40 15.72 -2.83
N SER A 105 6.15 14.63 -2.97
CA SER A 105 6.17 13.83 -4.19
C SER A 105 6.50 12.37 -3.88
N ARG A 106 6.01 11.47 -4.71
CA ARG A 106 6.35 10.05 -4.69
C ARG A 106 6.54 9.53 -6.09
N ARG A 107 7.65 8.84 -6.31
CA ARG A 107 7.87 8.01 -7.47
C ARG A 107 8.02 6.55 -7.03
N TYR A 108 7.19 5.66 -7.56
CA TYR A 108 7.32 4.23 -7.35
C TYR A 108 8.15 3.61 -8.48
N ILE A 109 9.13 2.80 -8.11
CA ILE A 109 9.90 1.98 -9.02
C ILE A 109 9.65 0.52 -8.65
N MET A 110 9.15 -0.25 -9.59
CA MET A 110 9.02 -1.69 -9.45
C MET A 110 10.32 -2.34 -9.92
N ASP A 111 11.00 -3.01 -9.00
CA ASP A 111 12.28 -3.70 -9.28
C ASP A 111 12.03 -5.09 -9.86
N TRP A 112 11.01 -5.80 -9.36
CA TRP A 112 10.66 -7.15 -9.79
C TRP A 112 9.22 -7.51 -9.47
N THR A 113 8.72 -8.54 -10.18
CA THR A 113 7.46 -9.21 -9.86
C THR A 113 7.67 -10.72 -9.83
N MET A 114 6.90 -11.42 -9.02
CA MET A 114 6.91 -12.87 -8.95
C MET A 114 5.47 -13.37 -8.85
N PRO A 115 4.98 -14.14 -9.83
CA PRO A 115 3.70 -14.80 -9.70
C PRO A 115 3.79 -15.84 -8.56
N MET A 116 2.78 -15.89 -7.73
CA MET A 116 2.67 -16.91 -6.69
C MET A 116 1.79 -18.05 -7.21
N PRO A 117 2.13 -19.31 -6.88
CA PRO A 117 1.29 -20.43 -7.23
C PRO A 117 -0.10 -20.29 -6.61
N ASP A 118 -1.09 -20.91 -7.24
CA ASP A 118 -2.45 -20.94 -6.76
C ASP A 118 -2.49 -21.32 -5.28
N GLN A 119 -3.09 -20.47 -4.49
CA GLN A 119 -3.27 -20.73 -3.07
C GLN A 119 -4.61 -21.43 -2.89
N PRO A 120 -4.63 -22.66 -2.38
CA PRO A 120 -5.87 -23.24 -1.92
C PRO A 120 -6.47 -22.33 -0.85
N ASP A 121 -7.77 -22.38 -0.69
CA ASP A 121 -8.47 -21.59 0.30
C ASP A 121 -7.73 -21.69 1.66
N ALA A 122 -7.23 -20.56 2.14
CA ALA A 122 -6.45 -20.52 3.36
C ALA A 122 -7.39 -20.62 4.57
N SER A 123 -8.08 -21.75 4.68
CA SER A 123 -8.85 -22.06 5.88
C SER A 123 -7.92 -22.29 7.06
N PRO A 124 -8.29 -21.84 8.27
CA PRO A 124 -7.53 -22.15 9.47
C PRO A 124 -7.36 -23.67 9.58
N ARG A 125 -6.14 -24.12 9.82
CA ARG A 125 -5.89 -25.54 10.06
C ARG A 125 -6.62 -25.97 11.33
N ALA A 126 -7.34 -27.07 11.27
CA ALA A 126 -8.10 -27.59 12.42
C ALA A 126 -7.20 -27.93 13.62
N ASP A 127 -5.93 -28.33 13.35
CA ASP A 127 -4.92 -28.64 14.34
C ASP A 127 -4.15 -27.41 14.86
N PHE A 128 -4.31 -26.26 14.20
CA PHE A 128 -3.69 -24.98 14.59
C PHE A 128 -4.60 -23.80 14.18
N PRO A 129 -5.76 -23.61 14.86
CA PRO A 129 -6.75 -22.61 14.48
C PRO A 129 -6.28 -21.21 14.90
N LEU A 130 -5.72 -20.45 13.96
CA LEU A 130 -5.43 -19.03 14.15
C LEU A 130 -6.60 -18.17 13.63
N PRO A 131 -6.91 -17.06 14.28
CA PRO A 131 -7.86 -16.11 13.71
C PRO A 131 -7.31 -15.54 12.40
N MET A 132 -8.13 -15.55 11.37
CA MET A 132 -7.79 -15.04 10.06
C MET A 132 -8.69 -13.87 9.69
N LEU A 133 -8.11 -12.86 9.05
CA LEU A 133 -8.85 -11.74 8.47
C LEU A 133 -9.07 -12.03 6.98
N ASP A 134 -10.32 -12.24 6.59
CA ASP A 134 -10.67 -12.44 5.18
C ASP A 134 -10.56 -11.14 4.39
N LEU A 135 -11.01 -10.04 4.96
CA LEU A 135 -10.96 -8.72 4.36
C LEU A 135 -10.55 -7.68 5.39
N THR A 136 -9.44 -7.02 5.12
CA THR A 136 -8.99 -5.88 5.92
C THR A 136 -9.65 -4.60 5.42
N GLN A 137 -10.34 -3.90 6.30
CA GLN A 137 -11.00 -2.62 6.02
C GLN A 137 -11.08 -1.76 7.28
N SER A 138 -11.15 -0.45 7.11
CA SER A 138 -11.14 0.51 8.23
C SER A 138 -12.34 0.40 9.18
N GLY A 139 -13.43 -0.26 8.75
CA GLY A 139 -14.57 -0.58 9.62
C GLY A 139 -14.39 -1.83 10.47
N HIS A 140 -13.29 -2.59 10.35
CA HIS A 140 -13.07 -3.79 11.14
C HIS A 140 -12.80 -3.45 12.61
N PRO A 141 -13.34 -4.24 13.60
CA PRO A 141 -13.13 -3.96 15.03
C PRO A 141 -11.66 -3.91 15.48
N ASP A 142 -10.78 -4.63 14.79
CA ASP A 142 -9.35 -4.69 15.10
C ASP A 142 -8.54 -3.59 14.38
N TYR A 143 -9.18 -2.78 13.52
CA TYR A 143 -8.50 -1.67 12.89
C TYR A 143 -8.01 -0.65 13.93
N ARG A 144 -6.79 -0.18 13.73
CA ARG A 144 -6.19 0.92 14.52
C ARG A 144 -5.47 1.86 13.55
N ARG A 145 -5.86 3.11 13.55
CA ARG A 145 -5.10 4.18 12.91
C ARG A 145 -4.02 4.64 13.89
N ILE A 146 -2.77 4.41 13.55
CA ILE A 146 -1.58 4.80 14.33
C ILE A 146 -0.87 5.94 13.64
#